data_bfba15933a1ee0f76889234de2da4a13
#
_entry.id   bfba15933a1ee0f76889234de2da4a13
#
_cell.length_a   1.000
_cell.length_b   1.000
_cell.length_c   1.000
_cell.angle_alpha   90.00
_cell.angle_beta   90.00
_cell.angle_gamma   90.00
#
_symmetry.space_group_name_H-M   'P 1'
#
loop_
_entity.id
_entity.type
_entity.pdbx_description
1 polymer ?
#
loop_
_entity_poly.entity_id
_entity_poly.type
_entity_poly.pdbx_seq_one_letter_code
_entity_poly.pdbx_strand_id
1 'polypeptide(L)'
;QTKEQVDATKELIDQRQKDLESKRQELETIVAESEEDERKLLDQRGKVAKEIAEVDNKLLNYYEKLRNSLSNGLAVVKVVRGAAEGCNIIISPQRIVEIKERKRIIFDEYSGRILADVAEEVIVEEPKPRRGRRKAK
;
A
#
# COMPACT_ATOMS: atom_id res chain seq x y z
N GLN A 1 50.94 -14.01 18.66
CA GLN A 1 49.90 -12.94 18.68
C GLN A 1 49.48 -12.50 17.27
N THR A 2 50.42 -12.28 16.33
CA THR A 2 50.05 -11.86 14.94
C THR A 2 49.46 -12.97 14.07
N LYS A 3 49.90 -14.22 14.26
CA LYS A 3 49.35 -15.37 13.51
C LYS A 3 47.92 -15.69 13.98
N GLU A 4 47.66 -15.69 15.25
CA GLU A 4 46.33 -15.91 15.82
C GLU A 4 45.31 -14.84 15.39
N GLN A 5 45.74 -13.59 15.28
CA GLN A 5 44.92 -12.50 14.76
C GLN A 5 44.61 -12.66 13.25
N VAL A 6 45.57 -13.13 12.47
CA VAL A 6 45.39 -13.42 11.04
C VAL A 6 44.41 -14.59 10.85
N ASP A 7 44.51 -15.64 11.64
CA ASP A 7 43.62 -16.78 11.52
C ASP A 7 42.19 -16.44 11.96
N ALA A 8 42.03 -15.68 13.05
CA ALA A 8 40.72 -15.17 13.46
C ALA A 8 40.06 -14.26 12.43
N THR A 9 40.84 -13.41 11.75
CA THR A 9 40.30 -12.56 10.66
C THR A 9 39.92 -13.35 9.42
N LYS A 10 40.64 -14.43 9.10
CA LYS A 10 40.26 -15.33 7.99
C LYS A 10 38.93 -16.03 8.28
N GLU A 11 38.78 -16.59 9.48
CA GLU A 11 37.50 -17.21 9.89
C GLU A 11 36.33 -16.23 9.81
N LEU A 12 36.56 -14.98 10.23
CA LEU A 12 35.54 -13.94 10.13
C LEU A 12 35.18 -13.60 8.68
N ILE A 13 36.17 -13.56 7.79
CA ILE A 13 35.96 -13.35 6.36
C ILE A 13 35.14 -14.50 5.77
N ASP A 14 35.49 -15.75 6.08
CA ASP A 14 34.76 -16.92 5.57
C ASP A 14 33.31 -16.95 6.07
N GLN A 15 33.07 -16.58 7.33
CA GLN A 15 31.72 -16.44 7.85
C GLN A 15 30.93 -15.35 7.11
N ARG A 16 31.54 -14.18 6.92
CA ARG A 16 30.89 -13.07 6.19
C ARG A 16 30.59 -13.40 4.72
N GLN A 17 31.48 -14.17 4.10
CA GLN A 17 31.26 -14.62 2.72
C GLN A 17 30.07 -15.59 2.63
N LYS A 18 29.95 -16.52 3.57
CA LYS A 18 28.80 -17.45 3.63
C LYS A 18 27.49 -16.69 3.91
N ASP A 19 27.50 -15.75 4.86
CA ASP A 19 26.32 -14.91 5.15
C ASP A 19 25.92 -14.08 3.92
N LEU A 20 26.90 -13.57 3.18
CA LEU A 20 26.66 -12.76 2.00
C LEU A 20 26.06 -13.59 0.86
N GLU A 21 26.55 -14.82 0.68
CA GLU A 21 26.02 -15.75 -0.31
C GLU A 21 24.59 -16.17 0.01
N SER A 22 24.32 -16.50 1.28
CA SER A 22 22.96 -16.81 1.73
C SER A 22 21.99 -15.64 1.48
N LYS A 23 22.41 -14.42 1.82
CA LYS A 23 21.58 -13.22 1.58
C LYS A 23 21.36 -12.91 0.11
N ARG A 24 22.34 -13.23 -0.76
CA ARG A 24 22.16 -13.09 -2.20
C ARG A 24 21.12 -14.06 -2.73
N GLN A 25 21.16 -15.31 -2.28
CA GLN A 25 20.16 -16.31 -2.67
C GLN A 25 18.75 -15.94 -2.17
N GLU A 26 18.62 -15.47 -0.93
CA GLU A 26 17.37 -14.97 -0.40
C GLU A 26 16.82 -13.79 -1.23
N LEU A 27 17.71 -12.86 -1.60
CA LEU A 27 17.33 -11.71 -2.40
C LEU A 27 16.88 -12.12 -3.79
N GLU A 28 17.57 -13.06 -4.42
CA GLU A 28 17.21 -13.58 -5.74
C GLU A 28 15.82 -14.26 -5.72
N THR A 29 15.53 -15.04 -4.68
CA THR A 29 14.19 -15.65 -4.52
C THR A 29 13.11 -14.61 -4.33
N ILE A 30 13.33 -13.60 -3.49
CA ILE A 30 12.36 -12.53 -3.24
C ILE A 30 12.10 -11.71 -4.51
N VAL A 31 13.15 -11.42 -5.28
CA VAL A 31 13.02 -10.69 -6.56
C VAL A 31 12.19 -11.51 -7.55
N ALA A 32 12.48 -12.81 -7.69
CA ALA A 32 11.73 -13.68 -8.59
C ALA A 32 10.26 -13.81 -8.21
N GLU A 33 9.94 -13.96 -6.92
CA GLU A 33 8.56 -13.99 -6.41
C GLU A 33 7.86 -12.65 -6.67
N SER A 34 8.53 -11.53 -6.43
CA SER A 34 7.98 -10.19 -6.65
C SER A 34 7.68 -9.93 -8.14
N GLU A 35 8.58 -10.33 -9.04
CA GLU A 35 8.36 -10.21 -10.49
C GLU A 35 7.18 -11.07 -10.98
N GLU A 36 7.04 -12.27 -10.43
CA GLU A 36 5.90 -13.16 -10.76
C GLU A 36 4.57 -12.54 -10.29
N ASP A 37 4.53 -11.99 -9.10
CA ASP A 37 3.33 -11.36 -8.55
C ASP A 37 2.99 -10.06 -9.29
N GLU A 38 3.97 -9.26 -9.66
CA GLU A 38 3.78 -8.09 -10.51
C GLU A 38 3.17 -8.48 -11.86
N ARG A 39 3.68 -9.53 -12.50
CA ARG A 39 3.14 -10.04 -13.76
C ARG A 39 1.69 -10.50 -13.63
N LYS A 40 1.34 -11.21 -12.54
CA LYS A 40 -0.04 -11.64 -12.28
C LYS A 40 -0.97 -10.44 -12.10
N LEU A 41 -0.54 -9.43 -11.36
CA LEU A 41 -1.32 -8.21 -11.14
C LEU A 41 -1.51 -7.39 -12.41
N LEU A 42 -0.48 -7.30 -13.25
CA LEU A 42 -0.58 -6.61 -14.55
C LEU A 42 -1.56 -7.34 -15.49
N ASP A 43 -1.57 -8.67 -15.49
CA ASP A 43 -2.48 -9.46 -16.31
C ASP A 43 -3.95 -9.31 -15.83
N GLN A 44 -4.17 -9.34 -14.51
CA GLN A 44 -5.48 -9.07 -13.92
C GLN A 44 -5.97 -7.67 -14.25
N ARG A 45 -5.09 -6.66 -14.12
CA ARG A 45 -5.42 -5.28 -14.49
C ARG A 45 -5.80 -5.17 -15.96
N GLY A 46 -5.08 -5.85 -16.85
CA GLY A 46 -5.37 -5.86 -18.28
C GLY A 46 -6.75 -6.45 -18.61
N LYS A 47 -7.16 -7.50 -17.88
CA LYS A 47 -8.50 -8.10 -18.02
C LYS A 47 -9.60 -7.14 -17.59
N VAL A 48 -9.47 -6.57 -16.38
CA VAL A 48 -10.45 -5.61 -15.85
C VAL A 48 -10.53 -4.35 -16.71
N ALA A 49 -9.41 -3.86 -17.23
CA ALA A 49 -9.41 -2.70 -18.13
C ALA A 49 -10.20 -2.97 -19.42
N LYS A 50 -10.13 -4.18 -19.98
CA LYS A 50 -10.94 -4.56 -21.15
C LYS A 50 -12.42 -4.60 -20.83
N GLU A 51 -12.82 -5.16 -19.70
CA GLU A 51 -14.21 -5.19 -19.24
C GLU A 51 -14.76 -3.77 -19.03
N ILE A 52 -13.99 -2.86 -18.45
CA ILE A 52 -14.40 -1.46 -18.30
C ILE A 52 -14.50 -0.76 -19.65
N ALA A 53 -13.62 -1.06 -20.60
CA ALA A 53 -13.67 -0.45 -21.95
C ALA A 53 -14.94 -0.81 -22.71
N GLU A 54 -15.50 -2.00 -22.48
CA GLU A 54 -16.77 -2.42 -23.08
C GLU A 54 -17.96 -1.64 -22.51
N VAL A 55 -17.87 -1.19 -21.26
CA VAL A 55 -18.96 -0.47 -20.57
C VAL A 55 -18.84 1.04 -20.75
N ASP A 56 -17.67 1.63 -20.48
CA ASP A 56 -17.42 3.06 -20.59
C ASP A 56 -15.95 3.40 -20.93
N ASN A 57 -15.71 3.60 -22.22
CA ASN A 57 -14.39 3.99 -22.73
C ASN A 57 -13.92 5.36 -22.23
N LYS A 58 -14.84 6.28 -21.93
CA LYS A 58 -14.48 7.62 -21.46
C LYS A 58 -13.92 7.54 -20.03
N LEU A 59 -14.54 6.72 -19.21
CA LEU A 59 -14.08 6.48 -17.85
C LEU A 59 -12.71 5.80 -17.83
N LEU A 60 -12.47 4.82 -18.69
CA LEU A 60 -11.18 4.16 -18.82
C LEU A 60 -10.08 5.14 -19.24
N ASN A 61 -10.33 5.93 -20.26
CA ASN A 61 -9.38 6.95 -20.75
C ASN A 61 -9.07 8.00 -19.66
N TYR A 62 -10.07 8.40 -18.89
CA TYR A 62 -9.88 9.30 -17.75
C TYR A 62 -9.01 8.66 -16.67
N TYR A 63 -9.28 7.42 -16.30
CA TYR A 63 -8.49 6.66 -15.35
C TYR A 63 -7.02 6.52 -15.77
N GLU A 64 -6.77 6.15 -17.02
CA GLU A 64 -5.40 5.98 -17.53
C GLU A 64 -4.64 7.32 -17.57
N LYS A 65 -5.29 8.38 -18.03
CA LYS A 65 -4.72 9.72 -18.02
C LYS A 65 -4.35 10.15 -16.61
N LEU A 66 -5.25 9.95 -15.66
CA LEU A 66 -5.03 10.30 -14.26
C LEU A 66 -3.90 9.47 -13.64
N ARG A 67 -3.89 8.15 -13.88
CA ARG A 67 -2.83 7.27 -13.40
C ARG A 67 -1.45 7.68 -13.90
N ASN A 68 -1.34 8.04 -15.16
CA ASN A 68 -0.07 8.42 -15.76
C ASN A 68 0.39 9.83 -15.33
N SER A 69 -0.53 10.71 -14.93
CA SER A 69 -0.21 12.06 -14.45
C SER A 69 0.21 12.11 -12.99
N LEU A 70 -0.19 11.13 -12.18
CA LEU A 70 0.10 11.09 -10.75
C LEU A 70 1.41 10.33 -10.48
N SER A 71 2.30 10.92 -9.70
CA SER A 71 3.59 10.33 -9.32
C SER A 71 3.48 8.98 -8.58
N ASN A 72 2.40 8.79 -7.82
CA ASN A 72 2.12 7.55 -7.09
C ASN A 72 1.22 6.58 -7.86
N GLY A 73 0.73 6.93 -9.06
CA GLY A 73 -0.15 6.10 -9.88
C GLY A 73 -1.51 5.75 -9.26
N LEU A 74 -1.88 6.35 -8.13
CA LEU A 74 -3.12 6.08 -7.40
C LEU A 74 -4.27 6.92 -7.95
N ALA A 75 -4.89 6.48 -9.05
CA ALA A 75 -6.03 7.14 -9.66
C ALA A 75 -7.36 6.86 -8.94
N VAL A 76 -7.51 5.67 -8.38
CA VAL A 76 -8.68 5.25 -7.60
C VAL A 76 -8.24 5.07 -6.15
N VAL A 77 -8.94 5.72 -5.22
CA VAL A 77 -8.56 5.75 -3.81
C VAL A 77 -9.77 5.52 -2.91
N LYS A 78 -9.51 5.04 -1.70
CA LYS A 78 -10.49 4.92 -0.64
C LYS A 78 -10.49 6.17 0.23
N VAL A 79 -11.58 6.40 0.93
CA VAL A 79 -11.65 7.42 1.98
C VAL A 79 -11.36 6.76 3.32
N VAL A 80 -10.29 7.18 3.98
CA VAL A 80 -9.85 6.68 5.28
C VAL A 80 -9.88 7.83 6.27
N ARG A 81 -10.58 7.67 7.39
CA ARG A 81 -10.73 8.71 8.43
C ARG A 81 -11.21 10.06 7.89
N GLY A 82 -12.11 10.03 6.91
CA GLY A 82 -12.64 11.25 6.30
C GLY A 82 -11.71 11.95 5.32
N ALA A 83 -10.58 11.36 4.95
CA ALA A 83 -9.64 11.89 3.97
C ALA A 83 -9.41 10.90 2.83
N ALA A 84 -9.16 11.41 1.63
CA ALA A 84 -8.84 10.58 0.47
C ALA A 84 -7.41 10.04 0.58
N GLU A 85 -7.25 8.73 0.44
CA GLU A 85 -5.96 8.05 0.51
C GLU A 85 -5.01 8.56 -0.58
N GLY A 86 -3.74 8.67 -0.26
CA GLY A 86 -2.68 9.09 -1.18
C GLY A 86 -2.57 10.58 -1.46
N CYS A 87 -3.57 11.40 -1.13
CA CYS A 87 -3.47 12.86 -1.16
C CYS A 87 -3.83 13.52 0.19
N ASN A 88 -4.42 12.76 1.12
CA ASN A 88 -4.82 13.20 2.47
C ASN A 88 -5.75 14.43 2.49
N ILE A 89 -6.51 14.64 1.41
CA ILE A 89 -7.47 15.74 1.31
C ILE A 89 -8.74 15.33 2.07
N ILE A 90 -9.21 16.21 2.94
CA ILE A 90 -10.41 15.99 3.74
C ILE A 90 -11.65 16.04 2.83
N ILE A 91 -12.47 15.00 2.92
CA ILE A 91 -13.72 14.87 2.16
C ILE A 91 -14.88 15.30 3.05
N SER A 92 -15.81 16.08 2.50
CA SER A 92 -16.99 16.50 3.26
C SER A 92 -17.85 15.31 3.68
N PRO A 93 -18.50 15.34 4.86
CA PRO A 93 -19.33 14.25 5.35
C PRO A 93 -20.44 13.85 4.38
N GLN A 94 -21.01 14.81 3.67
CA GLN A 94 -22.05 14.56 2.65
C GLN A 94 -21.51 13.69 1.51
N ARG A 95 -20.31 13.99 1.01
CA ARG A 95 -19.65 13.21 -0.05
C ARG A 95 -19.33 11.79 0.43
N ILE A 96 -18.95 11.63 1.70
CA ILE A 96 -18.70 10.30 2.29
C ILE A 96 -19.96 9.44 2.26
N VAL A 97 -21.12 10.03 2.56
CA VAL A 97 -22.41 9.32 2.47
C VAL A 97 -22.71 8.93 1.03
N GLU A 98 -22.53 9.83 0.08
CA GLU A 98 -22.74 9.57 -1.35
C GLU A 98 -21.83 8.44 -1.88
N ILE A 99 -20.58 8.37 -1.41
CA ILE A 99 -19.63 7.29 -1.76
C ILE A 99 -20.14 5.94 -1.21
N LYS A 100 -20.61 5.92 0.05
CA LYS A 100 -21.18 4.72 0.67
C LYS A 100 -22.43 4.21 -0.05
N GLU A 101 -23.24 5.09 -0.59
CA GLU A 101 -24.42 4.71 -1.37
C GLU A 101 -24.09 4.05 -2.71
N ARG A 102 -22.88 4.23 -3.25
CA ARG A 102 -22.39 3.63 -4.52
C ARG A 102 -23.31 3.83 -5.74
N LYS A 103 -24.12 4.89 -5.74
CA LYS A 103 -25.08 5.18 -6.82
C LYS A 103 -24.41 5.80 -8.04
N ARG A 104 -23.29 6.48 -7.86
CA ARG A 104 -22.54 7.18 -8.90
C ARG A 104 -21.05 7.19 -8.60
N ILE A 105 -20.25 7.37 -9.64
CA ILE A 105 -18.81 7.57 -9.52
C ILE A 105 -18.57 9.00 -9.03
N ILE A 106 -17.82 9.14 -7.95
CA ILE A 106 -17.50 10.42 -7.32
C ILE A 106 -16.03 10.73 -7.52
N PHE A 107 -15.76 11.95 -7.99
CA PHE A 107 -14.42 12.46 -8.18
C PHE A 107 -14.08 13.46 -7.08
N ASP A 108 -12.83 13.42 -6.63
CA ASP A 108 -12.30 14.44 -5.74
C ASP A 108 -12.08 15.75 -6.51
N GLU A 109 -12.61 16.85 -6.01
CA GLU A 109 -12.58 18.14 -6.67
C GLU A 109 -11.18 18.74 -6.78
N TYR A 110 -10.28 18.36 -5.88
CA TYR A 110 -8.93 18.92 -5.82
C TYR A 110 -7.90 18.08 -6.57
N SER A 111 -7.94 16.77 -6.41
CA SER A 111 -6.95 15.87 -7.05
C SER A 111 -7.47 15.21 -8.32
N GLY A 112 -8.78 15.29 -8.57
CA GLY A 112 -9.44 14.60 -9.69
C GLY A 112 -9.53 13.08 -9.52
N ARG A 113 -9.08 12.53 -8.39
CA ARG A 113 -9.08 11.09 -8.13
C ARG A 113 -10.47 10.53 -7.99
N ILE A 114 -10.63 9.27 -8.38
CA ILE A 114 -11.88 8.54 -8.25
C ILE A 114 -11.99 8.02 -6.81
N LEU A 115 -13.06 8.38 -6.12
CA LEU A 115 -13.35 7.91 -4.76
C LEU A 115 -14.22 6.66 -4.84
N ALA A 116 -13.62 5.49 -4.58
CA ALA A 116 -14.28 4.20 -4.81
C ALA A 116 -15.05 3.69 -3.58
N ASP A 117 -14.52 3.88 -2.39
CA ASP A 117 -15.08 3.30 -1.17
C ASP A 117 -14.65 4.08 0.07
N VAL A 118 -15.35 3.81 1.19
CA VAL A 118 -15.00 4.34 2.50
C VAL A 118 -14.52 3.18 3.36
N ALA A 119 -13.27 3.25 3.81
CA ALA A 119 -12.75 2.23 4.73
C ALA A 119 -13.52 2.30 6.05
N GLU A 120 -14.08 1.19 6.49
CA GLU A 120 -14.67 1.08 7.82
C GLU A 120 -13.52 1.19 8.83
N GLU A 121 -13.64 2.15 9.74
CA GLU A 121 -12.73 2.22 10.87
C GLU A 121 -13.02 1.00 11.76
N VAL A 122 -12.09 0.08 11.79
CA VAL A 122 -12.04 -0.88 12.89
C VAL A 122 -11.63 -0.06 14.11
N ILE A 123 -12.61 0.37 14.89
CA ILE A 123 -12.38 0.99 16.19
C ILE A 123 -11.76 -0.10 17.07
N VAL A 124 -10.45 -0.17 17.06
CA VAL A 124 -9.71 -0.90 18.09
C VAL A 124 -9.90 -0.06 19.35
N GLU A 125 -10.89 -0.41 20.18
CA GLU A 125 -11.03 0.18 21.50
C GLU A 125 -9.72 -0.10 22.25
N GLU A 126 -8.89 0.93 22.40
CA GLU A 126 -7.76 0.85 23.31
C GLU A 126 -8.33 0.55 24.72
N PRO A 127 -7.82 -0.48 25.40
CA PRO A 127 -8.31 -0.79 26.74
C PRO A 127 -8.08 0.42 27.65
N LYS A 128 -9.17 1.03 28.11
CA LYS A 128 -9.14 2.18 29.03
C LYS A 128 -8.20 1.86 30.19
N PRO A 129 -7.24 2.74 30.51
CA PRO A 129 -6.32 2.51 31.62
C PRO A 129 -7.15 2.32 32.91
N ARG A 130 -6.95 1.19 33.56
CA ARG A 130 -7.61 0.88 34.83
C ARG A 130 -7.24 1.97 35.83
N ARG A 131 -8.20 2.84 36.19
CA ARG A 131 -8.06 3.82 37.26
C ARG A 131 -7.60 3.11 38.51
N GLY A 132 -6.37 3.31 38.92
CA GLY A 132 -5.79 2.81 40.14
C GLY A 132 -6.68 3.20 41.33
N ARG A 133 -7.13 2.20 42.07
CA ARG A 133 -7.90 2.34 43.31
C ARG A 133 -7.01 3.07 44.32
N ARG A 134 -7.26 4.38 44.53
CA ARG A 134 -6.61 5.11 45.61
C ARG A 134 -6.96 4.42 46.92
N LYS A 135 -5.96 3.84 47.59
CA LYS A 135 -6.09 3.40 48.99
C LYS A 135 -6.29 4.64 49.84
N ALA A 136 -7.46 4.75 50.48
CA ALA A 136 -7.68 5.68 51.54
C ALA A 136 -6.82 5.29 52.76
N LYS A 137 -6.13 6.28 53.34
CA LYS A 137 -5.44 6.18 54.61
C LYS A 137 -6.43 6.52 55.70
#